data_5454a4ce386a011da45e5a3249d9486e
#
_entry.id   5454a4ce386a011da45e5a3249d9486e
#
_cell.length_a   1.000
_cell.length_b   1.000
_cell.length_c   1.000
_cell.angle_alpha   90.00
_cell.angle_beta   90.00
_cell.angle_gamma   90.00
#
_symmetry.space_group_name_H-M   'P 1'
#
loop_
_entity.id
_entity.type
_entity.pdbx_description
1 polymer ?
#
loop_
_entity_poly.entity_id
_entity_poly.type
_entity_poly.pdbx_seq_one_letter_code
_entity_poly.pdbx_strand_id
1 'polypeptide(L)' 'MGISKKIKTLLIETDKKQSDLMDVLEMSSKQSLSNKFSNERWSAEDLVKIADYCGVKLAFVLPDGQKIYFDPVTQSETK' A
#
# COMPACT_ATOMS: atom_id res chain seq x y z
N MET A 1 -4.48 1.49 -16.42
CA MET A 1 -3.86 0.77 -15.37
C MET A 1 -4.21 1.38 -14.05
N GLY A 2 -4.76 0.70 -13.20
CA GLY A 2 -5.21 1.26 -11.94
C GLY A 2 -4.36 0.80 -10.80
N ILE A 3 -4.14 1.70 -9.85
CA ILE A 3 -3.44 1.34 -8.63
C ILE A 3 -4.28 0.36 -7.84
N SER A 4 -5.59 0.53 -7.82
CA SER A 4 -6.49 -0.39 -7.11
C SER A 4 -6.32 -1.82 -7.61
N LYS A 5 -6.18 -1.99 -8.91
CA LYS A 5 -6.02 -3.33 -9.48
C LYS A 5 -4.69 -3.94 -9.04
N LYS A 6 -3.64 -3.13 -8.98
CA LYS A 6 -2.34 -3.63 -8.54
C LYS A 6 -2.36 -4.00 -7.06
N ILE A 7 -3.09 -3.24 -6.25
CA ILE A 7 -3.23 -3.57 -4.84
C ILE A 7 -3.96 -4.90 -4.69
N LYS A 8 -5.03 -5.11 -5.45
CA LYS A 8 -5.76 -6.37 -5.39
C LYS A 8 -4.87 -7.54 -5.80
N THR A 9 -4.06 -7.35 -6.84
CA THR A 9 -3.13 -8.38 -7.28
C THR A 9 -2.12 -8.69 -6.17
N LEU A 10 -1.59 -7.66 -5.53
CA LEU A 10 -0.64 -7.85 -4.44
C LEU A 10 -1.27 -8.65 -3.31
N LEU A 11 -2.49 -8.31 -2.94
CA LEU A 11 -3.17 -9.02 -1.85
C LEU A 11 -3.35 -10.50 -2.18
N ILE A 12 -3.71 -10.79 -3.43
CA ILE A 12 -3.86 -12.18 -3.85
C ILE A 12 -2.52 -12.91 -3.81
N GLU A 13 -1.47 -12.26 -4.31
CA GLU A 13 -0.16 -12.89 -4.37
C GLU A 13 0.42 -13.14 -2.98
N THR A 14 0.06 -12.33 -2.01
CA THR A 14 0.56 -12.49 -0.66
C THR A 14 -0.44 -13.16 0.26
N ASP A 15 -1.57 -13.61 -0.30
CA ASP A 15 -2.60 -14.32 0.45
C ASP A 15 -3.14 -13.49 1.59
N LYS A 16 -3.39 -12.22 1.35
CA LYS A 16 -3.94 -11.31 2.35
C LYS A 16 -5.35 -10.90 1.97
N LYS A 17 -6.11 -10.46 2.96
CA LYS A 17 -7.50 -10.10 2.73
C LYS A 17 -7.66 -8.61 2.54
N GLN A 18 -8.51 -8.23 1.59
CA GLN A 18 -8.78 -6.84 1.34
C GLN A 18 -9.44 -6.18 2.55
N SER A 19 -10.28 -6.91 3.27
CA SER A 19 -10.96 -6.35 4.43
C SER A 19 -10.00 -5.93 5.54
N ASP A 20 -8.83 -6.55 5.61
CA ASP A 20 -7.86 -6.19 6.63
C ASP A 20 -7.29 -4.79 6.41
N LEU A 21 -7.41 -4.27 5.20
CA LEU A 21 -6.89 -2.94 4.92
C LEU A 21 -7.60 -1.85 5.70
N MET A 22 -8.81 -2.12 6.19
CA MET A 22 -9.47 -1.14 7.04
C MET A 22 -8.65 -0.87 8.29
N ASP A 23 -8.12 -1.92 8.90
CA ASP A 23 -7.28 -1.76 10.08
C ASP A 23 -5.92 -1.21 9.70
N VAL A 24 -5.35 -1.70 8.62
CA VAL A 24 -4.01 -1.27 8.19
C VAL A 24 -4.00 0.23 7.91
N LEU A 25 -5.05 0.74 7.28
CA LEU A 25 -5.13 2.15 6.92
C LEU A 25 -5.92 2.96 7.94
N GLU A 26 -6.31 2.33 9.05
CA GLU A 26 -7.02 2.99 10.14
C GLU A 26 -8.30 3.69 9.66
N MET A 27 -9.06 2.98 8.85
CA MET A 27 -10.29 3.51 8.31
C MET A 27 -11.47 3.10 9.16
N SER A 28 -12.45 3.98 9.25
CA SER A 28 -13.58 3.75 10.14
C SER A 28 -14.74 3.03 9.48
N SER A 29 -14.77 2.89 8.18
CA SER A 29 -15.91 2.25 7.54
C SER A 29 -15.51 1.53 6.25
N LYS A 30 -16.33 0.54 5.91
CA LYS A 30 -16.11 -0.18 4.65
C LYS A 30 -16.33 0.72 3.47
N GLN A 31 -17.21 1.70 3.61
CA GLN A 31 -17.50 2.61 2.51
C GLN A 31 -16.25 3.43 2.15
N SER A 32 -15.49 3.86 3.15
CA SER A 32 -14.27 4.61 2.89
C SER A 32 -13.27 3.78 2.10
N LEU A 33 -13.10 2.52 2.48
CA LEU A 33 -12.19 1.64 1.76
C LEU A 33 -12.69 1.39 0.34
N SER A 34 -13.99 1.15 0.19
CA SER A 34 -14.57 0.94 -1.12
C SER A 34 -14.36 2.16 -2.01
N ASN A 35 -14.47 3.35 -1.45
CA ASN A 35 -14.24 4.58 -2.20
C ASN A 35 -12.81 4.72 -2.66
N LYS A 36 -11.85 4.30 -1.84
CA LYS A 36 -10.45 4.31 -2.27
C LYS A 36 -10.25 3.42 -3.48
N PHE A 37 -10.84 2.23 -3.46
CA PHE A 37 -10.70 1.32 -4.59
C PHE A 37 -11.42 1.85 -5.84
N SER A 38 -12.61 2.39 -5.66
CA SER A 38 -13.39 2.88 -6.81
C SER A 38 -12.80 4.13 -7.43
N ASN A 39 -12.30 5.03 -6.59
CA ASN A 39 -11.83 6.33 -7.05
C ASN A 39 -10.34 6.44 -7.17
N GLU A 40 -9.62 5.35 -6.96
CA GLU A 40 -8.15 5.34 -7.06
C GLU A 40 -7.52 6.38 -6.15
N ARG A 41 -8.05 6.52 -4.94
CA ARG A 41 -7.58 7.58 -4.04
C ARG A 41 -6.55 7.06 -3.06
N TRP A 42 -5.41 6.66 -3.57
CA TRP A 42 -4.34 6.10 -2.76
C TRP A 42 -3.23 7.12 -2.59
N SER A 43 -2.81 7.35 -1.35
CA SER A 43 -1.65 8.19 -1.10
C SER A 43 -0.41 7.32 -1.06
N ALA A 44 0.74 7.95 -1.13
CA ALA A 44 2.01 7.20 -1.03
C ALA A 44 2.08 6.49 0.32
N GLU A 45 1.61 7.15 1.38
CA GLU A 45 1.62 6.55 2.71
C GLU A 45 0.73 5.33 2.77
N ASP A 46 -0.44 5.37 2.11
CA ASP A 46 -1.31 4.20 2.03
C ASP A 46 -0.57 3.02 1.41
N LEU A 47 0.14 3.28 0.32
CA LEU A 47 0.85 2.21 -0.39
C LEU A 47 1.97 1.61 0.45
N VAL A 48 2.68 2.46 1.20
CA VAL A 48 3.73 1.98 2.08
C VAL A 48 3.16 1.09 3.18
N LYS A 49 2.03 1.50 3.76
CA LYS A 49 1.40 0.69 4.80
C LYS A 49 0.91 -0.64 4.27
N ILE A 50 0.34 -0.63 3.07
CA ILE A 50 -0.14 -1.87 2.45
C ILE A 50 1.05 -2.79 2.15
N ALA A 51 2.13 -2.25 1.63
CA ALA A 51 3.31 -3.05 1.34
C ALA A 51 3.86 -3.69 2.61
N ASP A 52 3.93 -2.91 3.68
CA ASP A 52 4.42 -3.42 4.95
C ASP A 52 3.52 -4.54 5.48
N TYR A 53 2.21 -4.37 5.39
CA TYR A 53 1.26 -5.40 5.81
C TYR A 53 1.44 -6.68 5.00
N CYS A 54 1.72 -6.55 3.71
CA CYS A 54 1.90 -7.71 2.84
C CYS A 54 3.31 -8.31 2.92
N GLY A 55 4.19 -7.71 3.69
CA GLY A 55 5.55 -8.22 3.84
C GLY A 55 6.44 -7.95 2.64
N VAL A 56 6.11 -6.94 1.84
CA VAL A 56 6.89 -6.59 0.66
C VAL A 56 7.33 -5.15 0.78
N LYS A 57 8.14 -4.71 -0.16
CA LYS A 57 8.66 -3.35 -0.15
C LYS A 57 8.09 -2.56 -1.31
N LEU A 58 7.82 -1.30 -1.06
CA LEU A 58 7.47 -0.37 -2.11
C LEU A 58 8.74 0.36 -2.50
N ALA A 59 9.01 0.47 -3.77
CA ALA A 59 10.27 1.06 -4.21
C ALA A 59 10.15 1.70 -5.58
N PHE A 60 11.03 2.67 -5.82
CA PHE A 60 11.28 3.11 -7.19
C PHE A 60 12.36 2.18 -7.75
N VAL A 61 12.18 1.74 -8.97
CA VAL A 61 13.17 0.92 -9.66
C VAL A 61 13.78 1.80 -10.74
N LEU A 62 15.06 2.04 -10.64
CA LEU A 62 15.75 2.90 -11.61
C LEU A 62 16.13 2.10 -12.84
N PRO A 63 16.40 2.79 -13.96
CA PRO A 63 16.71 2.08 -15.21
C PRO A 63 17.92 1.15 -15.12
N ASP A 64 18.86 1.46 -14.23
CA ASP A 64 20.05 0.63 -14.08
C ASP A 64 19.86 -0.51 -13.07
N GLY A 65 18.64 -0.68 -12.58
CA GLY A 65 18.37 -1.76 -11.66
C GLY A 65 18.43 -1.41 -10.19
N GLN A 66 18.88 -0.22 -9.87
CA GLN A 66 18.92 0.19 -8.47
C GLN A 66 17.52 0.43 -7.96
N LYS A 67 17.33 0.28 -6.66
CA LYS A 67 16.02 0.47 -6.05
C LYS A 67 16.13 1.45 -4.90
N ILE A 68 15.13 2.30 -4.77
CA ILE A 68 15.02 3.22 -3.64
C ILE A 68 13.77 2.81 -2.90
N TYR A 69 13.93 2.26 -1.70
CA TYR A 69 12.82 1.70 -0.95
C TYR A 69 12.12 2.74 -0.09
N PHE A 70 10.81 2.55 0.06
CA PHE A 70 10.02 3.35 0.98
C PHE A 70 9.83 2.51 2.24
N ASP A 71 10.30 3.02 3.37
CA ASP A 71 10.08 2.33 4.63
C ASP A 71 8.81 2.81 5.26
N PRO A 72 8.18 1.99 6.10
CA PRO A 72 7.02 2.44 6.85
C PRO A 72 7.40 3.66 7.66
N VAL A 73 6.46 4.52 7.86
CA VAL A 73 6.72 5.71 8.60
C VAL A 73 7.11 5.41 9.99
N THR A 74 8.29 5.87 10.34
CA THR A 74 8.64 5.74 11.67
C THR A 74 9.05 7.08 12.05
N GLN A 75 8.70 7.50 12.88
CA GLN A 75 8.99 8.66 13.27
C GLN A 75 10.30 9.02 13.36
N SER A 76 11.00 8.34 13.53
CA SER A 76 12.25 8.71 13.75
C SER A 76 12.99 9.18 12.68
N GLU A 77 12.82 9.27 12.01
CA GLU A 77 13.66 9.51 11.12
C GLU A 77 14.09 10.64 11.05
N THR A 78 14.32 10.99 11.34
CA THR A 78 14.80 11.80 11.29
C THR A 78 15.59 12.20 11.01
N LYS A 79 15.94 12.24 10.75
CA LYS A 79 16.75 12.45 10.50
C LYS A 79 17.01 12.91 10.41
#